data_c06f974db7364b7a4d0a0c0613fa90e6
#
_entry.id   c06f974db7364b7a4d0a0c0613fa90e6
#
_cell.length_a   1.000
_cell.length_b   1.000
_cell.length_c   1.000
_cell.angle_alpha   90.00
_cell.angle_beta   90.00
_cell.angle_gamma   90.00
#
_symmetry.space_group_name_H-M   'P 1'
#
loop_
_entity.id
_entity.type
_entity.pdbx_description
1 polymer ?
#
loop_
_entity_poly.entity_id
_entity_poly.type
_entity_poly.pdbx_seq_one_letter_code
_entity_poly.pdbx_strand_id
1 'polypeptide(L)'
;VLTQLYPRFLASKNAAKHFLVAIGDSMRSHKDKTYIITNGLKNLIREIETVYYKDFGGTSILSNFKLKYYGHDYKETRFFDCRNDLVDGNVPQDLSKHMLDLLCVAYHYSERYENADKYVTLSGDDTLTNIVFFSKDLTTSSLVENFKKEALFASSGTSIKGKNMTFILKKYFDEKNVPNIIFYPDFYTELKKLVDYDETDDVYKDISSSHLPIVSAFCNFWENNTSSELDAPELEIDEIATLFSESNNSSHVSSDFILDLLKHHFPEVVIEDDKYIHX
;
A
#
# COMPACT_ATOMS: atom_id res chain seq x y z
N VAL A 1 -13.37 -6.18 -21.41
CA VAL A 1 -13.42 -5.35 -20.19
C VAL A 1 -12.45 -5.86 -19.12
N LEU A 2 -12.53 -7.15 -18.76
CA LEU A 2 -11.66 -7.69 -17.71
C LEU A 2 -10.19 -7.58 -18.07
N THR A 3 -9.81 -7.84 -19.32
CA THR A 3 -8.41 -7.77 -19.75
C THR A 3 -7.88 -6.33 -19.77
N GLN A 4 -8.76 -5.35 -19.77
CA GLN A 4 -8.38 -3.93 -19.73
C GLN A 4 -8.23 -3.44 -18.29
N LEU A 5 -8.94 -4.06 -17.35
CA LEU A 5 -8.85 -3.72 -15.94
C LEU A 5 -7.71 -4.46 -15.24
N TYR A 6 -7.51 -5.72 -15.58
CA TYR A 6 -6.40 -6.54 -15.10
C TYR A 6 -5.53 -6.89 -16.29
N PRO A 7 -4.23 -6.67 -16.24
CA PRO A 7 -3.40 -6.33 -15.07
C PRO A 7 -3.15 -4.83 -14.83
N ARG A 8 -3.84 -3.95 -15.54
CA ARG A 8 -3.49 -2.52 -15.50
C ARG A 8 -3.85 -1.85 -14.18
N PHE A 9 -5.05 -2.07 -13.66
CA PHE A 9 -5.52 -1.39 -12.44
C PHE A 9 -5.65 -2.32 -11.25
N LEU A 10 -6.18 -3.49 -11.47
CA LEU A 10 -6.50 -4.43 -10.39
C LEU A 10 -5.45 -5.55 -10.37
N ALA A 11 -5.25 -6.16 -9.19
CA ALA A 11 -4.15 -7.10 -8.96
C ALA A 11 -4.42 -8.50 -9.54
N SER A 12 -5.68 -8.82 -9.84
CA SER A 12 -6.04 -10.14 -10.35
C SER A 12 -7.35 -10.05 -11.13
N LYS A 13 -7.69 -11.12 -11.83
CA LYS A 13 -9.00 -11.20 -12.51
C LYS A 13 -10.14 -11.17 -11.51
N ASN A 14 -10.00 -11.86 -10.39
CA ASN A 14 -11.04 -11.85 -9.35
C ASN A 14 -11.21 -10.45 -8.76
N ALA A 15 -10.09 -9.73 -8.59
CA ALA A 15 -10.14 -8.34 -8.13
C ALA A 15 -10.86 -7.44 -9.14
N ALA A 16 -10.63 -7.67 -10.44
CA ALA A 16 -11.30 -6.91 -11.48
C ALA A 16 -12.80 -7.21 -11.50
N LYS A 17 -13.19 -8.47 -11.34
CA LYS A 17 -14.62 -8.83 -11.25
C LYS A 17 -15.26 -8.21 -10.01
N HIS A 18 -14.56 -8.23 -8.88
CA HIS A 18 -15.06 -7.59 -7.65
C HIS A 18 -15.30 -6.09 -7.87
N PHE A 19 -14.35 -5.41 -8.50
CA PHE A 19 -14.50 -4.00 -8.83
C PHE A 19 -15.76 -3.77 -9.68
N LEU A 20 -15.97 -4.58 -10.71
CA LEU A 20 -17.13 -4.44 -11.57
C LEU A 20 -18.43 -4.69 -10.81
N VAL A 21 -18.46 -5.71 -9.94
CA VAL A 21 -19.68 -5.96 -9.14
C VAL A 21 -19.99 -4.74 -8.26
N ALA A 22 -18.95 -4.14 -7.65
CA ALA A 22 -19.15 -2.96 -6.80
C ALA A 22 -19.70 -1.77 -7.59
N ILE A 23 -19.21 -1.55 -8.81
CA ILE A 23 -19.74 -0.50 -9.69
C ILE A 23 -21.21 -0.79 -10.01
N GLY A 24 -21.52 -2.04 -10.38
CA GLY A 24 -22.89 -2.43 -10.67
C GLY A 24 -23.82 -2.30 -9.49
N ASP A 25 -23.35 -2.61 -8.29
CA ASP A 25 -24.12 -2.41 -7.07
C ASP A 25 -24.53 -0.93 -6.91
N SER A 26 -23.60 -0.02 -7.20
CA SER A 26 -23.90 1.40 -7.14
C SER A 26 -24.95 1.83 -8.16
N MET A 27 -24.89 1.22 -9.36
CA MET A 27 -25.90 1.47 -10.40
C MET A 27 -27.28 0.96 -9.98
N ARG A 28 -27.33 -0.11 -9.22
CA ARG A 28 -28.57 -0.74 -8.74
C ARG A 28 -29.03 -0.20 -7.40
N SER A 29 -28.41 0.88 -6.93
CA SER A 29 -28.73 1.54 -5.64
C SER A 29 -28.44 0.68 -4.41
N HIS A 30 -27.54 -0.27 -4.53
CA HIS A 30 -27.03 -1.05 -3.38
C HIS A 30 -25.85 -0.30 -2.78
N LYS A 31 -26.12 0.74 -2.02
CA LYS A 31 -25.08 1.67 -1.53
C LYS A 31 -24.86 1.55 -0.03
N ASP A 32 -24.84 0.34 0.49
CA ASP A 32 -24.70 0.12 1.93
C ASP A 32 -23.25 0.10 2.41
N LYS A 33 -22.29 0.03 1.49
CA LYS A 33 -20.86 0.01 1.87
C LYS A 33 -20.10 1.14 1.18
N THR A 34 -19.15 1.71 1.91
CA THR A 34 -18.23 2.71 1.36
C THR A 34 -16.96 2.01 0.91
N TYR A 35 -16.51 2.30 -0.30
CA TYR A 35 -15.24 1.78 -0.82
C TYR A 35 -14.18 2.86 -0.70
N ILE A 36 -13.06 2.50 -0.06
CA ILE A 36 -11.91 3.39 0.05
C ILE A 36 -11.03 3.15 -1.17
N ILE A 37 -10.80 4.21 -1.94
CA ILE A 37 -10.06 4.11 -3.20
C ILE A 37 -8.72 4.82 -3.09
N THR A 38 -7.79 4.41 -3.95
CA THR A 38 -6.48 5.05 -4.08
C THR A 38 -6.53 6.13 -5.16
N ASN A 39 -5.53 6.99 -5.17
CA ASN A 39 -5.39 7.97 -6.26
C ASN A 39 -5.26 7.29 -7.61
N GLY A 40 -4.68 6.09 -7.65
CA GLY A 40 -4.55 5.34 -8.90
C GLY A 40 -5.88 4.97 -9.53
N LEU A 41 -6.94 4.77 -8.74
CA LEU A 41 -8.27 4.44 -9.26
C LEU A 41 -9.14 5.68 -9.50
N LYS A 42 -8.73 6.82 -8.99
CA LYS A 42 -9.56 8.04 -9.01
C LYS A 42 -10.02 8.43 -10.41
N ASN A 43 -9.08 8.45 -11.36
CA ASN A 43 -9.41 8.86 -12.73
C ASN A 43 -10.32 7.86 -13.42
N LEU A 44 -10.09 6.57 -13.20
CA LEU A 44 -10.94 5.52 -13.77
C LEU A 44 -12.39 5.67 -13.26
N ILE A 45 -12.56 5.84 -11.97
CA ILE A 45 -13.89 5.96 -11.38
C ILE A 45 -14.57 7.24 -11.84
N ARG A 46 -13.85 8.35 -11.95
CA ARG A 46 -14.39 9.60 -12.47
C ARG A 46 -14.91 9.43 -13.91
N GLU A 47 -14.15 8.74 -14.73
CA GLU A 47 -14.56 8.53 -16.11
C GLU A 47 -15.79 7.62 -16.19
N ILE A 48 -15.83 6.58 -15.35
CA ILE A 48 -17.01 5.70 -15.27
C ILE A 48 -18.25 6.53 -14.89
N GLU A 49 -18.13 7.39 -13.89
CA GLU A 49 -19.25 8.23 -13.45
C GLU A 49 -19.71 9.19 -14.54
N THR A 50 -18.76 9.80 -15.26
CA THR A 50 -19.05 10.73 -16.33
C THR A 50 -19.90 10.07 -17.41
N VAL A 51 -19.50 8.87 -17.86
CA VAL A 51 -20.23 8.13 -18.89
C VAL A 51 -21.60 7.69 -18.37
N TYR A 52 -21.66 7.24 -17.12
CA TYR A 52 -22.93 6.82 -16.52
C TYR A 52 -23.93 7.98 -16.46
N TYR A 53 -23.46 9.13 -16.00
CA TYR A 53 -24.30 10.34 -15.93
C TYR A 53 -24.78 10.77 -17.32
N LYS A 54 -23.84 10.82 -18.28
CA LYS A 54 -24.12 11.31 -19.62
C LYS A 54 -25.06 10.39 -20.39
N ASP A 55 -24.83 9.10 -20.35
CA ASP A 55 -25.51 8.13 -21.22
C ASP A 55 -26.74 7.50 -20.58
N PHE A 56 -26.80 7.45 -19.25
CA PHE A 56 -27.95 6.85 -18.55
C PHE A 56 -28.74 7.86 -17.75
N GLY A 57 -28.27 9.10 -17.63
CA GLY A 57 -28.93 10.12 -16.85
C GLY A 57 -29.03 9.78 -15.37
N GLY A 58 -28.12 8.95 -14.90
CA GLY A 58 -28.17 8.47 -13.53
C GLY A 58 -27.67 9.48 -12.52
N THR A 59 -27.96 9.21 -11.26
CA THR A 59 -27.39 9.96 -10.16
C THR A 59 -25.96 9.49 -9.92
N SER A 60 -25.25 10.16 -9.03
CA SER A 60 -23.85 9.81 -8.74
C SER A 60 -23.74 8.37 -8.28
N ILE A 61 -22.88 7.60 -8.94
CA ILE A 61 -22.52 6.27 -8.46
C ILE A 61 -21.28 6.31 -7.57
N LEU A 62 -20.60 7.47 -7.53
CA LEU A 62 -19.35 7.62 -6.78
C LEU A 62 -19.55 8.04 -5.34
N SER A 63 -20.78 8.26 -4.90
CA SER A 63 -21.01 8.67 -3.51
C SER A 63 -20.44 7.65 -2.51
N ASN A 64 -20.31 6.40 -2.93
CA ASN A 64 -19.79 5.33 -2.10
C ASN A 64 -18.28 5.10 -2.25
N PHE A 65 -17.62 5.83 -3.16
CA PHE A 65 -16.20 5.63 -3.43
C PHE A 65 -15.45 6.86 -2.95
N LYS A 66 -14.68 6.71 -1.90
CA LYS A 66 -14.03 7.85 -1.24
C LYS A 66 -12.54 7.63 -1.11
N LEU A 67 -11.77 8.69 -1.30
CA LEU A 67 -10.36 8.67 -1.00
C LEU A 67 -10.20 8.47 0.51
N LYS A 68 -9.08 7.89 0.89
CA LYS A 68 -8.78 7.59 2.29
C LYS A 68 -8.87 8.88 3.14
N TYR A 69 -9.40 8.75 4.33
CA TYR A 69 -9.46 9.85 5.30
C TYR A 69 -9.34 9.29 6.71
N TYR A 70 -8.81 10.10 7.62
CA TYR A 70 -8.56 9.68 8.98
C TYR A 70 -9.72 10.08 9.90
N GLY A 71 -9.74 9.50 11.08
CA GLY A 71 -10.75 9.82 12.07
C GLY A 71 -12.13 9.26 11.77
N HIS A 72 -12.21 8.27 10.90
CA HIS A 72 -13.47 7.66 10.50
C HIS A 72 -13.54 6.22 11.00
N ASP A 73 -14.77 5.73 11.23
CA ASP A 73 -14.99 4.33 11.56
C ASP A 73 -14.98 3.52 10.27
N TYR A 74 -13.95 2.73 10.09
CA TYR A 74 -13.75 1.96 8.86
C TYR A 74 -14.46 0.61 8.82
N LYS A 75 -15.23 0.24 9.86
CA LYS A 75 -15.87 -1.08 9.95
C LYS A 75 -16.74 -1.42 8.75
N GLU A 76 -17.47 -0.43 8.24
CA GLU A 76 -18.38 -0.65 7.12
C GLU A 76 -17.75 -0.28 5.78
N THR A 77 -16.43 -0.15 5.74
CA THR A 77 -15.73 0.13 4.49
C THR A 77 -15.18 -1.14 3.87
N ARG A 78 -14.88 -1.04 2.59
CA ARG A 78 -14.31 -2.13 1.79
C ARG A 78 -13.16 -1.57 0.95
N PHE A 79 -12.31 -2.45 0.46
CA PHE A 79 -11.16 -2.09 -0.35
C PHE A 79 -11.15 -2.86 -1.65
N PHE A 80 -10.51 -2.30 -2.66
CA PHE A 80 -10.20 -3.01 -3.90
C PHE A 80 -8.76 -3.50 -3.85
N ASP A 81 -8.52 -4.68 -4.42
CA ASP A 81 -7.16 -5.22 -4.52
C ASP A 81 -6.50 -4.62 -5.76
N CYS A 82 -5.89 -3.47 -5.57
CA CYS A 82 -5.26 -2.69 -6.64
C CYS A 82 -3.80 -3.08 -6.81
N ARG A 83 -3.24 -2.72 -7.94
CA ARG A 83 -1.81 -2.84 -8.14
C ARG A 83 -1.08 -1.84 -7.26
N ASN A 84 0.03 -2.28 -6.69
CA ASN A 84 0.81 -1.44 -5.78
C ASN A 84 1.53 -0.30 -6.49
N ASP A 85 1.82 -0.46 -7.78
CA ASP A 85 2.56 0.52 -8.56
C ASP A 85 1.68 1.59 -9.21
N LEU A 86 0.37 1.59 -8.92
CA LEU A 86 -0.55 2.63 -9.42
C LEU A 86 -0.32 3.93 -8.67
N VAL A 87 0.29 4.89 -9.33
CA VAL A 87 0.51 6.22 -8.74
C VAL A 87 -0.54 7.21 -9.22
N ASP A 88 -0.70 7.32 -10.52
CA ASP A 88 -1.69 8.22 -11.12
C ASP A 88 -2.18 7.55 -12.40
N GLY A 89 -3.19 6.73 -12.25
CA GLY A 89 -3.66 5.89 -13.33
C GLY A 89 -4.47 6.64 -14.37
N ASN A 90 -3.81 7.01 -15.46
CA ASN A 90 -4.51 7.53 -16.62
C ASN A 90 -5.29 6.39 -17.28
N VAL A 91 -6.51 6.69 -17.70
CA VAL A 91 -7.36 5.70 -18.35
C VAL A 91 -6.94 5.57 -19.80
N PRO A 92 -6.56 4.37 -20.26
CA PRO A 92 -6.16 4.20 -21.65
C PRO A 92 -7.34 4.38 -22.60
N GLN A 93 -7.04 4.80 -23.83
CA GLN A 93 -8.06 5.10 -24.80
C GLN A 93 -8.94 3.90 -25.15
N ASP A 94 -8.36 2.71 -25.23
CA ASP A 94 -9.15 1.52 -25.55
C ASP A 94 -10.15 1.18 -24.43
N LEU A 95 -9.81 1.46 -23.19
CA LEU A 95 -10.78 1.31 -22.10
C LEU A 95 -11.82 2.44 -22.14
N SER A 96 -11.40 3.68 -22.40
CA SER A 96 -12.32 4.81 -22.52
C SER A 96 -13.38 4.59 -23.60
N LYS A 97 -12.99 3.97 -24.71
CA LYS A 97 -13.92 3.65 -25.81
C LYS A 97 -14.96 2.61 -25.41
N HIS A 98 -14.68 1.79 -24.39
CA HIS A 98 -15.55 0.68 -23.99
C HIS A 98 -16.20 0.90 -22.62
N MET A 99 -16.38 2.16 -22.22
CA MET A 99 -16.99 2.45 -20.92
C MET A 99 -18.43 2.00 -20.84
N LEU A 100 -19.19 2.09 -21.93
CA LEU A 100 -20.56 1.56 -21.97
C LEU A 100 -20.56 0.06 -21.75
N ASP A 101 -19.66 -0.64 -22.41
CA ASP A 101 -19.51 -2.09 -22.22
C ASP A 101 -19.16 -2.40 -20.76
N LEU A 102 -18.27 -1.61 -20.17
CA LEU A 102 -17.90 -1.78 -18.77
C LEU A 102 -19.12 -1.65 -17.87
N LEU A 103 -19.93 -0.62 -18.09
CA LEU A 103 -21.15 -0.40 -17.29
C LEU A 103 -22.13 -1.57 -17.45
N CYS A 104 -22.31 -2.06 -18.68
CA CYS A 104 -23.20 -3.19 -18.93
C CYS A 104 -22.71 -4.46 -18.22
N VAL A 105 -21.42 -4.73 -18.30
CA VAL A 105 -20.82 -5.90 -17.63
C VAL A 105 -20.94 -5.75 -16.12
N ALA A 106 -20.71 -4.55 -15.60
CA ALA A 106 -20.82 -4.27 -14.18
C ALA A 106 -22.24 -4.56 -13.67
N TYR A 107 -23.23 -4.04 -14.37
CA TYR A 107 -24.65 -4.27 -14.02
C TYR A 107 -24.98 -5.76 -14.04
N HIS A 108 -24.57 -6.44 -15.10
CA HIS A 108 -24.82 -7.87 -15.25
C HIS A 108 -24.17 -8.67 -14.10
N TYR A 109 -22.93 -8.38 -13.77
CA TYR A 109 -22.24 -9.08 -12.67
C TYR A 109 -22.90 -8.80 -11.33
N SER A 110 -23.33 -7.55 -11.10
CA SER A 110 -24.02 -7.21 -9.86
C SER A 110 -25.31 -8.02 -9.71
N GLU A 111 -26.08 -8.14 -10.77
CA GLU A 111 -27.29 -8.97 -10.75
C GLU A 111 -26.96 -10.45 -10.52
N ARG A 112 -25.96 -10.94 -11.23
CA ARG A 112 -25.59 -12.36 -11.17
C ARG A 112 -25.13 -12.78 -9.78
N TYR A 113 -24.32 -11.95 -9.13
CA TYR A 113 -23.71 -12.28 -7.84
C TYR A 113 -24.45 -11.68 -6.64
N GLU A 114 -25.49 -10.92 -6.90
CA GLU A 114 -26.33 -10.22 -5.92
C GLU A 114 -25.67 -8.95 -5.36
N ASN A 115 -24.42 -9.04 -4.89
CA ASN A 115 -23.66 -7.87 -4.43
C ASN A 115 -22.17 -8.22 -4.34
N ALA A 116 -21.37 -7.19 -4.16
CA ALA A 116 -19.90 -7.31 -4.18
C ALA A 116 -19.38 -8.18 -3.02
N ASP A 117 -19.92 -8.00 -1.82
CA ASP A 117 -19.49 -8.80 -0.67
C ASP A 117 -19.75 -10.29 -0.93
N LYS A 118 -20.91 -10.61 -1.48
CA LYS A 118 -21.27 -12.00 -1.77
C LYS A 118 -20.35 -12.58 -2.84
N TYR A 119 -20.02 -11.80 -3.86
CA TYR A 119 -19.07 -12.25 -4.88
C TYR A 119 -17.74 -12.65 -4.24
N VAL A 120 -17.20 -11.79 -3.38
CA VAL A 120 -15.89 -12.05 -2.75
C VAL A 120 -15.95 -13.32 -1.90
N THR A 121 -17.01 -13.45 -1.11
CA THR A 121 -17.21 -14.64 -0.25
C THR A 121 -17.27 -15.92 -1.08
N LEU A 122 -17.99 -15.89 -2.21
CA LEU A 122 -18.16 -17.06 -3.07
C LEU A 122 -16.91 -17.36 -3.91
N SER A 123 -16.03 -16.40 -4.10
CA SER A 123 -14.86 -16.56 -4.97
C SER A 123 -13.86 -17.59 -4.46
N GLY A 124 -13.79 -17.77 -3.15
CA GLY A 124 -12.80 -18.66 -2.54
C GLY A 124 -11.38 -18.14 -2.63
N ASP A 125 -11.20 -16.88 -2.95
CA ASP A 125 -9.89 -16.24 -3.11
C ASP A 125 -9.51 -15.58 -1.80
N ASP A 126 -8.61 -16.21 -1.05
CA ASP A 126 -8.23 -15.74 0.29
C ASP A 126 -7.52 -14.39 0.24
N THR A 127 -6.66 -14.19 -0.76
CA THR A 127 -5.95 -12.90 -0.92
C THR A 127 -6.95 -11.77 -1.11
N LEU A 128 -7.90 -11.97 -2.01
CA LEU A 128 -8.93 -10.97 -2.27
C LEU A 128 -9.79 -10.72 -1.02
N THR A 129 -10.22 -11.79 -0.38
CA THR A 129 -11.06 -11.71 0.82
C THR A 129 -10.38 -10.89 1.92
N ASN A 130 -9.10 -11.16 2.16
CA ASN A 130 -8.35 -10.48 3.22
C ASN A 130 -8.23 -8.98 2.94
N ILE A 131 -8.05 -8.60 1.69
CA ILE A 131 -7.91 -7.18 1.34
C ILE A 131 -9.27 -6.49 1.38
N VAL A 132 -10.28 -7.07 0.76
CA VAL A 132 -11.61 -6.45 0.67
C VAL A 132 -12.19 -6.19 2.07
N PHE A 133 -12.09 -7.18 2.95
CA PHE A 133 -12.66 -7.12 4.30
C PHE A 133 -11.66 -6.71 5.36
N PHE A 134 -10.54 -6.11 4.96
CA PHE A 134 -9.46 -5.75 5.89
C PHE A 134 -9.96 -4.96 7.10
N SER A 135 -10.87 -4.01 6.88
CA SER A 135 -11.35 -3.12 7.93
C SER A 135 -12.47 -3.70 8.80
N LYS A 136 -13.02 -4.83 8.42
CA LYS A 136 -14.24 -5.35 9.07
C LYS A 136 -14.07 -5.55 10.57
N ASP A 137 -12.97 -6.18 10.99
CA ASP A 137 -12.69 -6.46 12.39
C ASP A 137 -11.45 -5.73 12.89
N LEU A 138 -11.11 -4.62 12.23
CA LEU A 138 -9.87 -3.92 12.48
C LEU A 138 -9.95 -3.09 13.76
N THR A 139 -8.98 -3.28 14.66
CA THR A 139 -8.72 -2.35 15.76
C THR A 139 -7.24 -2.00 15.75
N THR A 140 -6.90 -0.83 16.27
CA THR A 140 -5.49 -0.43 16.39
C THR A 140 -4.74 -1.45 17.26
N SER A 141 -5.36 -1.91 18.34
CA SER A 141 -4.73 -2.91 19.23
C SER A 141 -4.41 -4.20 18.50
N SER A 142 -5.33 -4.72 17.69
CA SER A 142 -5.08 -5.97 16.97
C SER A 142 -3.98 -5.80 15.91
N LEU A 143 -3.92 -4.66 15.25
CA LEU A 143 -2.83 -4.37 14.30
C LEU A 143 -1.48 -4.34 14.99
N VAL A 144 -1.40 -3.68 16.14
CA VAL A 144 -0.15 -3.56 16.88
C VAL A 144 0.30 -4.93 17.39
N GLU A 145 -0.62 -5.72 17.91
CA GLU A 145 -0.31 -7.07 18.39
C GLU A 145 0.23 -7.95 17.27
N ASN A 146 -0.40 -7.90 16.11
CA ASN A 146 0.05 -8.68 14.95
C ASN A 146 1.43 -8.22 14.47
N PHE A 147 1.66 -6.91 14.42
CA PHE A 147 2.96 -6.38 14.05
C PHE A 147 4.04 -6.84 15.02
N LYS A 148 3.79 -6.72 16.31
CA LYS A 148 4.75 -7.16 17.33
C LYS A 148 5.04 -8.65 17.20
N LYS A 149 4.02 -9.46 17.01
CA LYS A 149 4.17 -10.92 16.93
C LYS A 149 4.94 -11.35 15.67
N GLU A 150 4.67 -10.71 14.54
CA GLU A 150 5.19 -11.15 13.24
C GLU A 150 6.49 -10.47 12.84
N ALA A 151 6.70 -9.22 13.20
CA ALA A 151 7.84 -8.42 12.73
C ALA A 151 8.92 -8.22 13.78
N LEU A 152 8.61 -8.38 15.05
CA LEU A 152 9.54 -8.11 16.14
C LEU A 152 9.78 -9.37 16.96
N PHE A 153 10.94 -9.44 17.63
CA PHE A 153 11.22 -10.53 18.56
C PHE A 153 12.02 -10.01 19.74
N ALA A 154 11.86 -10.68 20.87
CA ALA A 154 12.58 -10.32 22.10
C ALA A 154 14.09 -10.53 21.90
N SER A 155 14.88 -9.55 22.32
CA SER A 155 16.35 -9.61 22.20
C SER A 155 16.95 -8.73 23.30
N SER A 156 17.32 -9.36 24.40
CA SER A 156 17.88 -8.67 25.56
C SER A 156 19.13 -7.88 25.17
N GLY A 157 19.17 -6.61 25.57
CA GLY A 157 20.29 -5.74 25.29
C GLY A 157 20.29 -5.09 23.93
N THR A 158 19.36 -5.47 23.05
CA THR A 158 19.19 -4.86 21.74
C THR A 158 18.08 -3.83 21.80
N SER A 159 18.22 -2.74 21.04
CA SER A 159 17.17 -1.72 20.95
C SER A 159 16.96 -1.30 19.51
N ILE A 160 15.78 -0.75 19.27
CA ILE A 160 15.41 -0.21 17.95
C ILE A 160 15.12 1.28 18.12
N LYS A 161 15.84 2.11 17.40
CA LYS A 161 15.58 3.55 17.38
C LYS A 161 14.24 3.82 16.70
N GLY A 162 13.57 4.88 17.13
CA GLY A 162 12.26 5.24 16.57
C GLY A 162 12.25 5.34 15.05
N LYS A 163 13.30 5.94 14.49
CA LYS A 163 13.44 6.08 13.04
C LYS A 163 13.49 4.71 12.35
N ASN A 164 14.20 3.76 12.93
CA ASN A 164 14.29 2.40 12.41
C ASN A 164 12.97 1.65 12.59
N MET A 165 12.29 1.87 13.71
CA MET A 165 10.98 1.25 13.94
C MET A 165 9.99 1.70 12.87
N THR A 166 10.01 2.97 12.50
CA THR A 166 9.15 3.51 11.44
C THR A 166 9.40 2.80 10.11
N PHE A 167 10.67 2.57 9.78
CA PHE A 167 11.04 1.86 8.54
C PHE A 167 10.58 0.41 8.58
N ILE A 168 10.80 -0.27 9.71
CA ILE A 168 10.39 -1.68 9.88
C ILE A 168 8.87 -1.80 9.73
N LEU A 169 8.12 -0.89 10.34
CA LEU A 169 6.65 -0.87 10.23
C LEU A 169 6.20 -0.66 8.78
N LYS A 170 6.82 0.28 8.10
CA LYS A 170 6.49 0.53 6.69
C LYS A 170 6.73 -0.70 5.85
N LYS A 171 7.87 -1.38 6.04
CA LYS A 171 8.18 -2.61 5.30
C LYS A 171 7.19 -3.72 5.61
N TYR A 172 6.81 -3.86 6.87
CA TYR A 172 5.83 -4.85 7.28
C TYR A 172 4.49 -4.65 6.56
N PHE A 173 4.00 -3.41 6.55
CA PHE A 173 2.72 -3.11 5.90
C PHE A 173 2.81 -3.27 4.38
N ASP A 174 3.94 -2.90 3.78
CA ASP A 174 4.15 -3.09 2.35
C ASP A 174 4.12 -4.58 1.98
N GLU A 175 4.78 -5.42 2.76
CA GLU A 175 4.84 -6.87 2.52
C GLU A 175 3.48 -7.53 2.70
N LYS A 176 2.66 -7.01 3.59
CA LYS A 176 1.31 -7.55 3.85
C LYS A 176 0.26 -6.94 2.94
N ASN A 177 0.61 -5.96 2.12
CA ASN A 177 -0.34 -5.22 1.28
C ASN A 177 -1.46 -4.60 2.12
N VAL A 178 -1.11 -4.10 3.30
CA VAL A 178 -2.10 -3.49 4.20
C VAL A 178 -2.56 -2.15 3.61
N PRO A 179 -3.86 -1.93 3.45
CA PRO A 179 -4.35 -0.63 2.98
C PRO A 179 -3.88 0.50 3.89
N ASN A 180 -3.53 1.63 3.28
CA ASN A 180 -2.94 2.76 4.01
C ASN A 180 -4.03 3.60 4.67
N ILE A 181 -4.67 3.05 5.70
CA ILE A 181 -5.71 3.73 6.48
C ILE A 181 -5.31 3.92 7.94
N ILE A 182 -4.08 3.57 8.28
CA ILE A 182 -3.62 3.54 9.67
C ILE A 182 -3.18 4.93 10.09
N PHE A 183 -3.68 5.38 11.23
CA PHE A 183 -3.23 6.63 11.84
C PHE A 183 -2.03 6.30 12.73
N TYR A 184 -0.85 6.65 12.25
CA TYR A 184 0.40 6.23 12.88
C TYR A 184 0.56 6.71 14.32
N PRO A 185 0.18 7.93 14.69
CA PRO A 185 0.31 8.32 16.10
C PRO A 185 -0.42 7.37 17.06
N ASP A 186 -1.64 6.94 16.71
CA ASP A 186 -2.37 5.99 17.55
C ASP A 186 -1.68 4.63 17.57
N PHE A 187 -1.14 4.20 16.43
CA PHE A 187 -0.39 2.94 16.34
C PHE A 187 0.81 2.96 17.30
N TYR A 188 1.60 4.02 17.27
CA TYR A 188 2.78 4.12 18.13
C TYR A 188 2.41 4.23 19.60
N THR A 189 1.32 4.91 19.91
CA THR A 189 0.82 4.97 21.30
C THR A 189 0.53 3.56 21.82
N GLU A 190 -0.14 2.73 21.02
CA GLU A 190 -0.44 1.36 21.42
C GLU A 190 0.82 0.48 21.47
N LEU A 191 1.75 0.66 20.52
CA LEU A 191 2.99 -0.11 20.51
C LEU A 191 3.82 0.17 21.76
N LYS A 192 3.87 1.41 22.19
CA LYS A 192 4.63 1.81 23.38
C LYS A 192 4.07 1.21 24.67
N LYS A 193 2.82 0.76 24.65
CA LYS A 193 2.24 0.04 25.80
C LYS A 193 2.72 -1.41 25.87
N LEU A 194 3.10 -1.99 24.71
CA LEU A 194 3.46 -3.40 24.63
C LEU A 194 4.97 -3.64 24.66
N VAL A 195 5.77 -2.61 24.41
CA VAL A 195 7.23 -2.70 24.33
C VAL A 195 7.82 -1.62 25.24
N ASP A 196 8.91 -1.94 25.93
CA ASP A 196 9.61 -0.98 26.76
C ASP A 196 10.19 0.14 25.89
N TYR A 197 9.74 1.37 26.10
CA TYR A 197 10.10 2.52 25.27
C TYR A 197 10.69 3.63 26.13
N ASP A 198 11.82 4.17 25.68
CA ASP A 198 12.49 5.31 26.31
C ASP A 198 12.20 6.56 25.50
N GLU A 199 11.36 7.45 26.04
CA GLU A 199 10.97 8.71 25.39
C GLU A 199 12.15 9.66 25.18
N THR A 200 13.08 9.67 26.12
CA THR A 200 14.21 10.60 26.06
C THR A 200 15.11 10.33 24.87
N ASP A 201 15.43 9.05 24.65
CA ASP A 201 16.33 8.63 23.58
C ASP A 201 15.57 8.13 22.34
N ASP A 202 14.24 8.03 22.40
CA ASP A 202 13.38 7.52 21.32
C ASP A 202 13.85 6.13 20.89
N VAL A 203 13.88 5.19 21.84
CA VAL A 203 14.36 3.82 21.61
C VAL A 203 13.38 2.82 22.19
N TYR A 204 13.13 1.76 21.44
CA TYR A 204 12.36 0.59 21.90
C TYR A 204 13.37 -0.43 22.41
N LYS A 205 13.28 -0.82 23.68
CA LYS A 205 14.30 -1.62 24.36
C LYS A 205 14.00 -3.11 24.33
N ASP A 206 15.07 -3.91 24.34
CA ASP A 206 15.05 -5.37 24.49
C ASP A 206 14.21 -6.03 23.38
N ILE A 207 14.31 -5.49 22.17
CA ILE A 207 13.57 -5.96 21.04
C ILE A 207 14.40 -5.79 19.76
N SER A 208 14.18 -6.66 18.79
CA SER A 208 14.85 -6.58 17.49
C SER A 208 13.92 -7.01 16.38
N SER A 209 14.39 -6.94 15.15
CA SER A 209 13.66 -7.31 13.97
C SER A 209 14.62 -7.91 12.95
N SER A 210 14.13 -8.78 12.09
CA SER A 210 14.95 -9.38 11.03
C SER A 210 15.52 -8.33 10.06
N HIS A 211 14.87 -7.18 9.93
CA HIS A 211 15.36 -6.09 9.07
C HIS A 211 16.44 -5.23 9.72
N LEU A 212 16.55 -5.26 11.03
CA LEU A 212 17.43 -4.33 11.75
C LEU A 212 18.91 -4.47 11.37
N PRO A 213 19.49 -5.67 11.27
CA PRO A 213 20.90 -5.79 10.89
C PRO A 213 21.24 -5.17 9.54
N ILE A 214 20.38 -5.36 8.55
CA ILE A 214 20.60 -4.80 7.21
C ILE A 214 20.47 -3.28 7.23
N VAL A 215 19.49 -2.76 7.98
CA VAL A 215 19.29 -1.31 8.10
C VAL A 215 20.51 -0.67 8.73
N SER A 216 21.00 -1.24 9.84
CA SER A 216 22.19 -0.72 10.54
C SER A 216 23.43 -0.81 9.67
N ALA A 217 23.62 -1.93 8.98
CA ALA A 217 24.76 -2.14 8.10
C ALA A 217 24.76 -1.14 6.95
N PHE A 218 23.60 -0.90 6.34
CA PHE A 218 23.51 0.06 5.23
C PHE A 218 23.79 1.49 5.69
N CYS A 219 23.26 1.89 6.83
CA CYS A 219 23.50 3.24 7.33
C CYS A 219 24.99 3.47 7.58
N ASN A 220 25.68 2.48 8.18
CA ASN A 220 27.13 2.55 8.37
C ASN A 220 27.88 2.61 7.04
N PHE A 221 27.48 1.76 6.08
CA PHE A 221 28.08 1.74 4.76
C PHE A 221 27.96 3.11 4.08
N TRP A 222 26.76 3.68 4.10
CA TRP A 222 26.49 4.95 3.45
C TRP A 222 27.33 6.07 4.06
N GLU A 223 27.33 6.16 5.38
CA GLU A 223 28.06 7.21 6.10
C GLU A 223 29.57 7.11 5.91
N ASN A 224 30.10 5.90 5.78
CA ASN A 224 31.53 5.67 5.65
C ASN A 224 32.04 5.77 4.21
N ASN A 225 31.17 5.73 3.20
CA ASN A 225 31.57 5.63 1.81
C ASN A 225 31.05 6.77 0.93
N THR A 226 30.38 7.75 1.52
CA THR A 226 29.86 8.90 0.74
C THR A 226 30.44 10.20 1.28
N SER A 227 30.53 11.21 0.41
CA SER A 227 30.92 12.53 0.76
C SER A 227 30.04 13.55 0.02
N SER A 228 29.99 14.76 0.52
CA SER A 228 29.19 15.82 -0.08
C SER A 228 30.03 16.70 -1.01
N GLU A 229 30.87 16.09 -1.81
CA GLU A 229 31.68 16.83 -2.78
C GLU A 229 30.83 17.26 -3.97
N LEU A 230 31.02 18.49 -4.39
CA LEU A 230 30.21 19.08 -5.44
C LEU A 230 30.38 18.41 -6.82
N ASP A 231 31.53 17.81 -7.06
CA ASP A 231 31.84 17.19 -8.33
C ASP A 231 31.80 15.66 -8.29
N ALA A 232 31.09 15.09 -7.32
CA ALA A 232 30.94 13.63 -7.22
C ALA A 232 30.17 13.08 -8.42
N PRO A 233 30.58 11.93 -8.94
CA PRO A 233 29.86 11.35 -10.08
C PRO A 233 28.47 10.87 -9.65
N GLU A 234 27.57 10.92 -10.61
CA GLU A 234 26.23 10.38 -10.45
C GLU A 234 26.31 8.85 -10.29
N LEU A 235 25.54 8.30 -9.36
CA LEU A 235 25.52 6.86 -9.13
C LEU A 235 24.12 6.33 -9.35
N GLU A 236 24.04 5.11 -9.85
CA GLU A 236 22.77 4.42 -9.98
C GLU A 236 22.47 3.60 -8.71
N ILE A 237 21.19 3.49 -8.40
CA ILE A 237 20.74 2.68 -7.25
C ILE A 237 21.27 1.25 -7.36
N ASP A 238 21.28 0.68 -8.56
CA ASP A 238 21.78 -0.69 -8.78
C ASP A 238 23.26 -0.81 -8.42
N GLU A 239 24.06 0.22 -8.73
CA GLU A 239 25.48 0.24 -8.37
C GLU A 239 25.65 0.25 -6.86
N ILE A 240 24.86 1.06 -6.16
CA ILE A 240 24.92 1.16 -4.71
C ILE A 240 24.53 -0.17 -4.08
N ALA A 241 23.48 -0.83 -4.58
CA ALA A 241 23.06 -2.14 -4.08
C ALA A 241 24.16 -3.17 -4.24
N THR A 242 24.86 -3.15 -5.38
CA THR A 242 25.96 -4.07 -5.64
C THR A 242 27.14 -3.82 -4.69
N LEU A 243 27.53 -2.55 -4.56
CA LEU A 243 28.66 -2.17 -3.68
C LEU A 243 28.36 -2.53 -2.22
N PHE A 244 27.15 -2.28 -1.78
CA PHE A 244 26.74 -2.61 -0.41
C PHE A 244 26.78 -4.12 -0.18
N SER A 245 26.22 -4.89 -1.10
CA SER A 245 26.21 -6.36 -0.99
C SER A 245 27.61 -6.92 -0.91
N GLU A 246 28.52 -6.41 -1.73
CA GLU A 246 29.93 -6.83 -1.74
C GLU A 246 30.62 -6.47 -0.43
N SER A 247 30.40 -5.24 0.05
CA SER A 247 31.07 -4.77 1.26
C SER A 247 30.58 -5.49 2.53
N ASN A 248 29.32 -5.92 2.53
CA ASN A 248 28.70 -6.56 3.67
C ASN A 248 28.81 -8.06 3.70
N ASN A 249 29.37 -8.67 2.65
CA ASN A 249 29.48 -10.13 2.50
C ASN A 249 28.13 -10.82 2.71
N SER A 250 27.07 -10.16 2.33
CA SER A 250 25.72 -10.67 2.55
C SER A 250 25.09 -11.10 1.23
N SER A 251 23.98 -11.77 1.33
CA SER A 251 23.16 -12.08 0.17
C SER A 251 22.73 -10.77 -0.51
N HIS A 252 22.40 -10.87 -1.77
CA HIS A 252 22.00 -9.70 -2.57
C HIS A 252 20.80 -8.97 -1.94
N VAL A 253 20.95 -7.65 -1.82
CA VAL A 253 19.88 -6.77 -1.35
C VAL A 253 19.32 -6.06 -2.58
N SER A 254 18.01 -6.08 -2.74
CA SER A 254 17.37 -5.51 -3.93
C SER A 254 17.54 -4.00 -4.01
N SER A 255 17.54 -3.49 -5.23
CA SER A 255 17.60 -2.04 -5.49
C SER A 255 16.41 -1.31 -4.88
N ASP A 256 15.24 -1.92 -4.90
CA ASP A 256 14.03 -1.31 -4.31
C ASP A 256 14.18 -1.13 -2.80
N PHE A 257 14.79 -2.10 -2.12
CA PHE A 257 15.04 -2.01 -0.68
C PHE A 257 16.02 -0.87 -0.38
N ILE A 258 17.10 -0.77 -1.16
CA ILE A 258 18.10 0.30 -1.02
C ILE A 258 17.45 1.67 -1.25
N LEU A 259 16.62 1.78 -2.27
CA LEU A 259 15.91 3.03 -2.58
C LEU A 259 15.04 3.46 -1.38
N ASP A 260 14.29 2.52 -0.80
CA ASP A 260 13.44 2.81 0.36
C ASP A 260 14.28 3.23 1.57
N LEU A 261 15.43 2.57 1.79
CA LEU A 261 16.34 2.94 2.87
C LEU A 261 16.86 4.37 2.70
N LEU A 262 17.29 4.71 1.49
CA LEU A 262 17.78 6.05 1.19
C LEU A 262 16.70 7.11 1.41
N LYS A 263 15.53 6.89 0.87
CA LYS A 263 14.44 7.84 1.01
C LYS A 263 14.05 8.06 2.48
N HIS A 264 14.12 7.02 3.28
CA HIS A 264 13.72 7.09 4.68
C HIS A 264 14.81 7.68 5.57
N HIS A 265 16.04 7.18 5.44
CA HIS A 265 17.13 7.51 6.38
C HIS A 265 17.95 8.70 5.92
N PHE A 266 17.99 8.99 4.63
CA PHE A 266 18.81 10.06 4.06
C PHE A 266 17.97 10.92 3.10
N PRO A 267 16.92 11.59 3.64
CA PRO A 267 16.00 12.36 2.78
C PRO A 267 16.65 13.54 2.08
N GLU A 268 17.84 13.96 2.53
CA GLU A 268 18.59 15.05 1.90
C GLU A 268 19.20 14.63 0.58
N VAL A 269 19.33 13.34 0.30
CA VAL A 269 19.90 12.84 -0.96
C VAL A 269 18.89 13.05 -2.09
N VAL A 270 19.36 13.62 -3.19
CA VAL A 270 18.52 13.88 -4.36
C VAL A 270 18.49 12.63 -5.23
N ILE A 271 17.28 12.10 -5.46
CA ILE A 271 17.08 10.89 -6.26
C ILE A 271 16.23 11.27 -7.47
N GLU A 272 16.73 10.99 -8.66
CA GLU A 272 16.05 11.29 -9.91
C GLU A 272 15.57 10.00 -10.58
N ASP A 273 14.30 9.98 -10.98
CA ASP A 273 13.64 8.86 -11.67
C ASP A 273 13.72 7.55 -10.87
N ASP A 274 13.84 7.63 -9.54
CA ASP A 274 14.02 6.47 -8.66
C ASP A 274 15.20 5.59 -9.09
N LYS A 275 16.19 6.18 -9.75
CA LYS A 275 17.32 5.43 -10.31
C LYS A 275 18.66 6.11 -10.09
N TYR A 276 18.75 7.44 -10.22
CA TYR A 276 20.01 8.18 -10.17
C TYR A 276 20.12 8.99 -8.89
N ILE A 277 21.31 8.99 -8.29
CA ILE A 277 21.60 9.67 -7.04
C ILE A 277 22.61 10.79 -7.29
N HIS A 278 22.23 12.01 -6.85
CA HIS A 278 23.09 13.18 -6.92
C HIS A 278 23.46 13.60 -5.50
N UNK A 279 24.77 13.92 -5.28
CA UNK A 279 25.27 14.31 -4.05
C UNK A 279 24.83 15.11 -3.31
#